data_7fe32ad064671b8f6847039e706dd59d
#
_entry.id   7fe32ad064671b8f6847039e706dd59d
#
_cell.length_a   1.000
_cell.length_b   1.000
_cell.length_c   1.000
_cell.angle_alpha   90.00
_cell.angle_beta   90.00
_cell.angle_gamma   90.00
#
_symmetry.space_group_name_H-M   'P 1'
#
loop_
_entity.id
_entity.type
_entity.pdbx_description
1 polymer ?
#
loop_
_entity_poly.entity_id
_entity_poly.type
_entity_poly.pdbx_seq_one_letter_code
_entity_poly.pdbx_strand_id
1 'polypeptide(L)'
;MEDVVLSIRDLHKIYPGGVHAVRGVDFDVHEGESVAIIGSSGSGKSTVLRCINRLIEPTDGVIELRGEQINTPSANVNQVRSRIGMVFQSFELFSHLKVLDNVTLGLRHVRGMSKSEAEEVALDVLERVDMLERIDAYPGNLSGGQKQRVAIARALAMKPEVILFDEPTSALDPELIGSVLQTIRGLADEGMTMVIVTHEINFARDVADRIVYLDQGKVAEEGPSSIINQPKTERLQRFLSSMHEDKIPEGIENELVSTQTDHGYIPDGTGNRPRS
;
A
#
# COMPACT_ATOMS: atom_id res chain seq x y z
N MET A 1 13.67 -24.46 3.02
CA MET A 1 13.91 -23.13 3.64
C MET A 1 13.34 -22.14 2.64
N GLU A 2 12.37 -21.35 3.03
CA GLU A 2 11.85 -20.30 2.17
C GLU A 2 12.97 -19.31 1.89
N ASP A 3 13.20 -18.98 0.60
CA ASP A 3 14.30 -18.11 0.21
C ASP A 3 14.00 -16.67 0.62
N VAL A 4 14.82 -16.08 1.52
CA VAL A 4 14.72 -14.67 1.90
C VAL A 4 15.16 -13.81 0.73
N VAL A 5 14.24 -12.98 0.21
CA VAL A 5 14.50 -12.04 -0.86
C VAL A 5 15.00 -10.71 -0.30
N LEU A 6 14.36 -10.20 0.77
CA LEU A 6 14.74 -8.94 1.40
C LEU A 6 14.92 -9.17 2.90
N SER A 7 16.05 -8.72 3.45
CA SER A 7 16.36 -8.80 4.88
C SER A 7 16.72 -7.42 5.40
N ILE A 8 16.08 -7.01 6.49
CA ILE A 8 16.30 -5.74 7.17
C ILE A 8 16.70 -6.03 8.60
N ARG A 9 17.85 -5.49 9.05
CA ARG A 9 18.41 -5.72 10.39
C ARG A 9 18.80 -4.40 11.02
N ASP A 10 18.28 -4.16 12.22
CA ASP A 10 18.55 -2.99 13.09
C ASP A 10 18.53 -1.65 12.32
N LEU A 11 17.50 -1.49 11.46
CA LEU A 11 17.39 -0.33 10.59
C LEU A 11 17.07 0.93 11.39
N HIS A 12 17.91 1.97 11.24
CA HIS A 12 17.73 3.28 11.87
C HIS A 12 17.69 4.40 10.84
N LYS A 13 16.82 5.38 11.08
CA LYS A 13 16.82 6.66 10.37
C LYS A 13 16.59 7.83 11.29
N ILE A 14 17.59 8.71 11.37
CA ILE A 14 17.53 9.99 12.05
C ILE A 14 17.62 11.08 10.99
N TYR A 15 16.62 11.96 10.94
CA TYR A 15 16.62 13.11 10.05
C TYR A 15 17.40 14.30 10.65
N PRO A 16 17.87 15.26 9.80
CA PRO A 16 18.35 16.54 10.28
C PRO A 16 17.33 17.18 11.24
N GLY A 17 17.78 17.67 12.39
CA GLY A 17 16.87 18.16 13.45
C GLY A 17 16.57 17.13 14.55
N GLY A 18 17.15 15.92 14.48
CA GLY A 18 17.08 14.93 15.57
C GLY A 18 15.83 14.05 15.57
N VAL A 19 14.97 14.13 14.55
CA VAL A 19 13.79 13.27 14.44
C VAL A 19 14.24 11.85 14.12
N HIS A 20 14.10 10.93 15.08
CA HIS A 20 14.41 9.51 14.94
C HIS A 20 13.18 8.77 14.43
N ALA A 21 13.04 8.67 13.10
CA ALA A 21 11.87 8.16 12.44
C ALA A 21 11.81 6.62 12.38
N VAL A 22 12.97 5.94 12.32
CA VAL A 22 13.10 4.47 12.34
C VAL A 22 14.12 4.10 13.40
N ARG A 23 13.79 3.17 14.30
CA ARG A 23 14.49 2.95 15.57
C ARG A 23 14.80 1.49 15.83
N GLY A 24 15.59 0.85 14.95
CA GLY A 24 15.90 -0.57 15.03
C GLY A 24 14.72 -1.41 14.52
N VAL A 25 14.47 -1.35 13.22
CA VAL A 25 13.44 -2.15 12.55
C VAL A 25 14.10 -3.38 11.96
N ASP A 26 13.54 -4.55 12.28
CA ASP A 26 13.96 -5.87 11.80
C ASP A 26 12.76 -6.58 11.18
N PHE A 27 12.89 -7.08 9.97
CA PHE A 27 11.99 -8.07 9.35
C PHE A 27 12.61 -8.65 8.08
N ASP A 28 12.12 -9.81 7.66
CA ASP A 28 12.46 -10.46 6.39
C ASP A 28 11.27 -10.42 5.44
N VAL A 29 11.51 -10.64 4.15
CA VAL A 29 10.48 -10.90 3.14
C VAL A 29 10.93 -12.10 2.32
N HIS A 30 10.09 -13.12 2.24
CA HIS A 30 10.37 -14.35 1.51
C HIS A 30 9.88 -14.26 0.05
N GLU A 31 10.39 -15.15 -0.79
CA GLU A 31 9.99 -15.21 -2.20
C GLU A 31 8.50 -15.51 -2.32
N GLY A 32 7.80 -14.71 -3.14
CA GLY A 32 6.35 -14.81 -3.32
C GLY A 32 5.53 -14.26 -2.15
N GLU A 33 6.16 -13.77 -1.07
CA GLU A 33 5.45 -13.25 0.10
C GLU A 33 4.97 -11.80 -0.12
N SER A 34 3.74 -11.52 0.31
CA SER A 34 3.18 -10.19 0.43
C SER A 34 3.19 -9.72 1.89
N VAL A 35 4.04 -8.77 2.23
CA VAL A 35 4.12 -8.18 3.58
C VAL A 35 3.46 -6.81 3.60
N ALA A 36 2.44 -6.61 4.45
CA ALA A 36 1.87 -5.29 4.66
C ALA A 36 2.43 -4.62 5.91
N ILE A 37 2.88 -3.38 5.77
CA ILE A 37 3.32 -2.52 6.87
C ILE A 37 2.18 -1.56 7.20
N ILE A 38 1.62 -1.68 8.40
CA ILE A 38 0.54 -0.83 8.90
C ILE A 38 1.01 -0.02 10.12
N GLY A 39 0.27 1.03 10.49
CA GLY A 39 0.55 1.88 11.64
C GLY A 39 0.05 3.31 11.46
N SER A 40 0.05 4.09 12.52
CA SER A 40 -0.40 5.49 12.52
C SER A 40 0.43 6.37 11.58
N SER A 41 -0.11 7.54 11.22
CA SER A 41 0.65 8.54 10.49
C SER A 41 1.90 8.95 11.30
N GLY A 42 3.04 9.07 10.61
CA GLY A 42 4.32 9.39 11.25
C GLY A 42 5.00 8.22 12.00
N SER A 43 4.46 7.00 11.97
CA SER A 43 5.11 5.84 12.61
C SER A 43 6.40 5.35 11.93
N GLY A 44 6.76 5.87 10.75
CA GLY A 44 8.00 5.55 10.05
C GLY A 44 7.86 4.65 8.82
N LYS A 45 6.64 4.21 8.45
CA LYS A 45 6.36 3.26 7.35
C LYS A 45 7.02 3.64 6.02
N SER A 46 6.67 4.81 5.48
CA SER A 46 7.25 5.30 4.21
C SER A 46 8.76 5.54 4.32
N THR A 47 9.28 5.86 5.51
CA THR A 47 10.72 6.00 5.73
C THR A 47 11.42 4.66 5.60
N VAL A 48 10.86 3.58 6.17
CA VAL A 48 11.39 2.21 6.00
C VAL A 48 11.42 1.84 4.52
N LEU A 49 10.31 1.98 3.78
CA LEU A 49 10.26 1.68 2.35
C LEU A 49 11.32 2.47 1.55
N ARG A 50 11.44 3.76 1.82
CA ARG A 50 12.39 4.63 1.12
C ARG A 50 13.84 4.34 1.47
N CYS A 51 14.12 3.78 2.65
CA CYS A 51 15.44 3.26 3.00
C CYS A 51 15.75 1.97 2.21
N ILE A 52 14.78 1.06 2.06
CA ILE A 52 14.95 -0.19 1.30
C ILE A 52 15.37 0.11 -0.16
N ASN A 53 14.70 1.05 -0.82
CA ASN A 53 15.04 1.45 -2.20
C ASN A 53 16.15 2.52 -2.26
N ARG A 54 16.80 2.84 -1.15
CA ARG A 54 17.87 3.86 -1.06
C ARG A 54 17.48 5.23 -1.64
N LEU A 55 16.20 5.59 -1.60
CA LEU A 55 15.75 6.97 -1.84
C LEU A 55 16.12 7.86 -0.67
N ILE A 56 16.20 7.26 0.52
CA ILE A 56 16.71 7.87 1.73
C ILE A 56 17.78 6.93 2.28
N GLU A 57 19.00 7.43 2.45
CA GLU A 57 20.04 6.61 3.08
C GLU A 57 19.70 6.38 4.56
N PRO A 58 19.74 5.13 5.06
CA PRO A 58 19.59 4.87 6.48
C PRO A 58 20.74 5.51 7.27
N THR A 59 20.52 5.76 8.55
CA THR A 59 21.57 6.27 9.45
C THR A 59 22.43 5.12 9.96
N ASP A 60 21.82 3.94 10.18
CA ASP A 60 22.47 2.71 10.61
C ASP A 60 21.61 1.50 10.22
N GLY A 61 22.16 0.30 10.37
CA GLY A 61 21.51 -0.97 10.05
C GLY A 61 21.94 -1.54 8.70
N VAL A 62 21.46 -2.75 8.43
CA VAL A 62 21.80 -3.55 7.26
C VAL A 62 20.55 -3.85 6.45
N ILE A 63 20.61 -3.65 5.14
CA ILE A 63 19.58 -4.05 4.17
C ILE A 63 20.23 -4.98 3.17
N GLU A 64 19.71 -6.20 3.05
CA GLU A 64 20.19 -7.20 2.11
C GLU A 64 19.09 -7.58 1.11
N LEU A 65 19.47 -7.72 -0.15
CA LEU A 65 18.64 -8.27 -1.22
C LEU A 65 19.28 -9.56 -1.71
N ARG A 66 18.62 -10.69 -1.49
CA ARG A 66 19.15 -12.05 -1.76
C ARG A 66 20.54 -12.28 -1.14
N GLY A 67 20.73 -11.83 0.10
CA GLY A 67 21.98 -11.98 0.84
C GLY A 67 23.10 -11.01 0.42
N GLU A 68 22.84 -10.12 -0.53
CA GLU A 68 23.75 -9.03 -0.91
C GLU A 68 23.40 -7.76 -0.15
N GLN A 69 24.33 -7.23 0.66
CA GLN A 69 24.10 -5.96 1.34
C GLN A 69 24.05 -4.80 0.33
N ILE A 70 22.89 -4.14 0.23
CA ILE A 70 22.62 -3.12 -0.78
C ILE A 70 22.83 -1.67 -0.31
N ASN A 71 22.96 -1.43 0.99
CA ASN A 71 23.16 -0.09 1.59
C ASN A 71 24.61 0.20 1.96
N THR A 72 25.57 -0.44 1.29
CA THR A 72 26.99 -0.10 1.42
C THR A 72 27.36 1.11 0.56
N PRO A 73 28.41 1.88 0.92
CA PRO A 73 28.89 2.98 0.09
C PRO A 73 29.34 2.56 -1.31
N SER A 74 29.76 1.30 -1.51
CA SER A 74 30.22 0.74 -2.76
C SER A 74 29.10 0.21 -3.65
N ALA A 75 27.89 0.00 -3.10
CA ALA A 75 26.78 -0.55 -3.86
C ALA A 75 26.26 0.44 -4.91
N ASN A 76 26.07 -0.06 -6.13
CA ASN A 76 25.55 0.74 -7.25
C ASN A 76 24.04 0.97 -7.07
N VAL A 77 23.64 2.18 -6.67
CA VAL A 77 22.26 2.56 -6.41
C VAL A 77 21.33 2.32 -7.61
N ASN A 78 21.80 2.57 -8.83
CA ASN A 78 21.00 2.34 -10.04
C ASN A 78 20.73 0.85 -10.26
N GLN A 79 21.73 0.01 -9.99
CA GLN A 79 21.57 -1.45 -10.06
C GLN A 79 20.60 -1.94 -8.97
N VAL A 80 20.71 -1.45 -7.73
CA VAL A 80 19.78 -1.76 -6.64
C VAL A 80 18.34 -1.40 -7.06
N ARG A 81 18.12 -0.15 -7.53
CA ARG A 81 16.79 0.33 -7.95
C ARG A 81 16.23 -0.37 -9.19
N SER A 82 17.07 -1.00 -10.01
CA SER A 82 16.59 -1.81 -11.12
C SER A 82 16.07 -3.18 -10.70
N ARG A 83 16.42 -3.64 -9.48
CA ARG A 83 16.00 -4.90 -8.88
C ARG A 83 14.84 -4.72 -7.89
N ILE A 84 14.62 -3.50 -7.41
CA ILE A 84 13.55 -3.17 -6.45
C ILE A 84 12.59 -2.19 -7.13
N GLY A 85 11.39 -2.66 -7.49
CA GLY A 85 10.34 -1.82 -8.02
C GLY A 85 9.77 -0.91 -6.91
N MET A 86 9.34 0.30 -7.27
CA MET A 86 8.65 1.19 -6.33
C MET A 86 7.48 1.89 -6.99
N VAL A 87 6.34 1.84 -6.31
CA VAL A 87 5.10 2.50 -6.67
C VAL A 87 4.78 3.52 -5.58
N PHE A 88 4.68 4.80 -5.99
CA PHE A 88 4.52 5.93 -5.10
C PHE A 88 3.06 6.33 -4.94
N GLN A 89 2.75 7.01 -3.85
CA GLN A 89 1.47 7.62 -3.60
C GLN A 89 1.06 8.61 -4.71
N SER A 90 2.00 9.42 -5.22
CA SER A 90 1.76 10.48 -6.22
C SER A 90 1.98 10.02 -7.67
N PHE A 91 1.95 8.70 -7.95
CA PHE A 91 2.11 8.09 -9.28
C PHE A 91 3.50 8.30 -9.92
N GLU A 92 4.08 9.48 -9.81
CA GLU A 92 5.39 9.89 -10.36
C GLU A 92 5.57 9.55 -11.86
N LEU A 93 4.51 9.77 -12.66
CA LEU A 93 4.55 9.62 -14.10
C LEU A 93 5.15 10.86 -14.78
N PHE A 94 5.93 10.64 -15.82
CA PHE A 94 6.46 11.69 -16.68
C PHE A 94 5.31 12.30 -17.51
N SER A 95 4.85 13.49 -17.14
CA SER A 95 3.66 14.13 -17.72
C SER A 95 3.77 14.45 -19.21
N HIS A 96 4.98 14.63 -19.70
CA HIS A 96 5.31 14.91 -21.12
C HIS A 96 5.50 13.66 -21.97
N LEU A 97 5.43 12.47 -21.38
CA LEU A 97 5.52 11.18 -22.07
C LEU A 97 4.16 10.49 -22.10
N LYS A 98 3.90 9.75 -23.18
CA LYS A 98 2.74 8.85 -23.28
C LYS A 98 2.83 7.71 -22.27
N VAL A 99 1.74 6.98 -22.06
CA VAL A 99 1.69 5.77 -21.23
C VAL A 99 2.75 4.76 -21.65
N LEU A 100 2.81 4.41 -22.93
CA LEU A 100 3.77 3.46 -23.46
C LEU A 100 5.22 3.93 -23.20
N ASP A 101 5.52 5.21 -23.41
CA ASP A 101 6.85 5.77 -23.21
C ASP A 101 7.23 5.81 -21.72
N ASN A 102 6.27 6.04 -20.80
CA ASN A 102 6.48 5.96 -19.36
C ASN A 102 6.96 4.56 -18.94
N VAL A 103 6.38 3.50 -19.52
CA VAL A 103 6.72 2.12 -19.20
C VAL A 103 8.02 1.69 -19.87
N THR A 104 8.25 2.08 -21.14
CA THR A 104 9.45 1.67 -21.89
C THR A 104 10.72 2.41 -21.48
N LEU A 105 10.62 3.56 -20.80
CA LEU A 105 11.76 4.42 -20.48
C LEU A 105 12.87 3.67 -19.72
N GLY A 106 12.51 2.96 -18.65
CA GLY A 106 13.46 2.19 -17.84
C GLY A 106 14.09 1.04 -18.62
N LEU A 107 13.30 0.34 -19.44
CA LEU A 107 13.76 -0.75 -20.27
C LEU A 107 14.83 -0.30 -21.28
N ARG A 108 14.62 0.86 -21.90
CA ARG A 108 15.54 1.40 -22.90
C ARG A 108 16.81 1.99 -22.29
N HIS A 109 16.68 2.76 -21.21
CA HIS A 109 17.81 3.52 -20.66
C HIS A 109 18.59 2.76 -19.57
N VAL A 110 17.97 1.85 -18.86
CA VAL A 110 18.60 1.09 -17.76
C VAL A 110 18.95 -0.33 -18.22
N ARG A 111 18.01 -1.02 -18.93
CA ARG A 111 18.23 -2.38 -19.43
C ARG A 111 18.89 -2.41 -20.81
N GLY A 112 19.00 -1.28 -21.52
CA GLY A 112 19.61 -1.19 -22.85
C GLY A 112 18.82 -1.89 -23.95
N MET A 113 17.52 -2.14 -23.75
CA MET A 113 16.67 -2.79 -24.74
C MET A 113 16.47 -1.90 -25.98
N SER A 114 16.34 -2.52 -27.14
CA SER A 114 15.87 -1.85 -28.35
C SER A 114 14.45 -1.32 -28.16
N LYS A 115 14.01 -0.41 -29.02
CA LYS A 115 12.64 0.14 -28.95
C LYS A 115 11.59 -0.97 -29.07
N SER A 116 11.75 -1.88 -30.03
CA SER A 116 10.80 -2.97 -30.28
C SER A 116 10.69 -3.93 -29.11
N GLU A 117 11.82 -4.36 -28.52
CA GLU A 117 11.84 -5.25 -27.36
C GLU A 117 11.17 -4.58 -26.13
N ALA A 118 11.46 -3.29 -25.92
CA ALA A 118 10.86 -2.54 -24.80
C ALA A 118 9.36 -2.34 -24.98
N GLU A 119 8.88 -2.11 -26.21
CA GLU A 119 7.45 -2.00 -26.52
C GLU A 119 6.71 -3.33 -26.29
N GLU A 120 7.29 -4.47 -26.70
CA GLU A 120 6.72 -5.79 -26.47
C GLU A 120 6.52 -6.06 -24.96
N VAL A 121 7.57 -5.83 -24.15
CA VAL A 121 7.47 -5.97 -22.68
C VAL A 121 6.45 -4.99 -22.09
N ALA A 122 6.41 -3.75 -22.59
CA ALA A 122 5.50 -2.74 -22.07
C ALA A 122 4.04 -3.08 -22.38
N LEU A 123 3.74 -3.62 -23.55
CA LEU A 123 2.39 -4.04 -23.92
C LEU A 123 1.91 -5.19 -23.02
N ASP A 124 2.75 -6.20 -22.75
CA ASP A 124 2.43 -7.31 -21.84
C ASP A 124 2.06 -6.80 -20.43
N VAL A 125 2.88 -5.93 -19.83
CA VAL A 125 2.58 -5.43 -18.48
C VAL A 125 1.41 -4.44 -18.45
N LEU A 126 1.16 -3.70 -19.53
CA LEU A 126 0.00 -2.80 -19.64
C LEU A 126 -1.30 -3.59 -19.81
N GLU A 127 -1.27 -4.75 -20.46
CA GLU A 127 -2.41 -5.68 -20.51
C GLU A 127 -2.75 -6.20 -19.10
N ARG A 128 -1.75 -6.63 -18.34
CA ARG A 128 -1.94 -7.14 -16.96
C ARG A 128 -2.59 -6.13 -16.01
N VAL A 129 -2.42 -4.84 -16.27
CA VAL A 129 -3.02 -3.76 -15.46
C VAL A 129 -4.22 -3.09 -16.15
N ASP A 130 -4.77 -3.68 -17.24
CA ASP A 130 -5.92 -3.18 -17.99
C ASP A 130 -5.72 -1.72 -18.49
N MET A 131 -4.58 -1.48 -19.16
CA MET A 131 -4.21 -0.18 -19.70
C MET A 131 -3.82 -0.17 -21.19
N LEU A 132 -4.05 -1.28 -21.92
CA LEU A 132 -3.73 -1.37 -23.35
C LEU A 132 -4.43 -0.31 -24.20
N GLU A 133 -5.70 -0.03 -23.93
CA GLU A 133 -6.46 0.98 -24.70
C GLU A 133 -5.97 2.43 -24.46
N ARG A 134 -5.05 2.65 -23.54
CA ARG A 134 -4.54 3.97 -23.13
C ARG A 134 -3.07 4.19 -23.44
N ILE A 135 -2.44 3.33 -24.24
CA ILE A 135 -0.99 3.38 -24.55
C ILE A 135 -0.55 4.73 -25.13
N ASP A 136 -1.41 5.36 -25.92
CA ASP A 136 -1.16 6.65 -26.57
C ASP A 136 -1.59 7.87 -25.72
N ALA A 137 -2.24 7.66 -24.58
CA ALA A 137 -2.69 8.74 -23.72
C ALA A 137 -1.51 9.36 -22.95
N TYR A 138 -1.62 10.65 -22.63
CA TYR A 138 -0.73 11.33 -21.69
C TYR A 138 -1.30 11.25 -20.27
N PRO A 139 -0.46 11.29 -19.22
CA PRO A 139 -0.92 11.22 -17.83
C PRO A 139 -2.00 12.25 -17.48
N GLY A 140 -1.98 13.44 -18.10
CA GLY A 140 -3.02 14.46 -17.90
C GLY A 140 -4.43 14.01 -18.30
N ASN A 141 -4.56 13.04 -19.19
CA ASN A 141 -5.84 12.51 -19.70
C ASN A 141 -6.28 11.23 -18.99
N LEU A 142 -5.63 10.85 -17.89
CA LEU A 142 -5.92 9.63 -17.12
C LEU A 142 -6.57 9.99 -15.78
N SER A 143 -7.49 9.13 -15.31
CA SER A 143 -7.96 9.18 -13.93
C SER A 143 -6.83 8.82 -12.95
N GLY A 144 -7.01 9.13 -11.67
CA GLY A 144 -6.04 8.76 -10.62
C GLY A 144 -5.73 7.26 -10.60
N GLY A 145 -6.77 6.42 -10.64
CA GLY A 145 -6.61 4.96 -10.67
C GLY A 145 -5.88 4.46 -11.93
N GLN A 146 -6.15 5.07 -13.10
CA GLN A 146 -5.42 4.77 -14.32
C GLN A 146 -3.94 5.15 -14.22
N LYS A 147 -3.63 6.34 -13.67
CA LYS A 147 -2.23 6.75 -13.43
C LYS A 147 -1.50 5.77 -12.53
N GLN A 148 -2.17 5.30 -11.48
CA GLN A 148 -1.58 4.34 -10.55
C GLN A 148 -1.33 2.99 -11.21
N ARG A 149 -2.26 2.49 -12.01
CA ARG A 149 -2.06 1.24 -12.78
C ARG A 149 -0.91 1.36 -13.77
N VAL A 150 -0.72 2.51 -14.43
CA VAL A 150 0.46 2.76 -15.27
C VAL A 150 1.77 2.79 -14.45
N ALA A 151 1.74 3.38 -13.24
CA ALA A 151 2.90 3.37 -12.35
C ALA A 151 3.27 1.94 -11.90
N ILE A 152 2.26 1.09 -11.65
CA ILE A 152 2.45 -0.34 -11.37
C ILE A 152 3.06 -1.04 -12.59
N ALA A 153 2.51 -0.85 -13.80
CA ALA A 153 3.06 -1.44 -15.04
C ALA A 153 4.52 -1.03 -15.26
N ARG A 154 4.87 0.24 -15.04
CA ARG A 154 6.24 0.74 -15.13
C ARG A 154 7.20 0.03 -14.17
N ALA A 155 6.75 -0.26 -12.94
CA ALA A 155 7.55 -1.01 -11.98
C ALA A 155 7.69 -2.48 -12.40
N LEU A 156 6.61 -3.13 -12.84
CA LEU A 156 6.58 -4.52 -13.31
C LEU A 156 7.47 -4.76 -14.53
N ALA A 157 7.50 -3.80 -15.47
CA ALA A 157 8.28 -3.90 -16.70
C ALA A 157 9.76 -4.17 -16.43
N MET A 158 10.30 -3.63 -15.33
CA MET A 158 11.68 -3.84 -14.92
C MET A 158 11.95 -5.26 -14.39
N LYS A 159 10.93 -6.13 -14.25
CA LYS A 159 11.02 -7.48 -13.66
C LYS A 159 11.79 -7.45 -12.33
N PRO A 160 11.29 -6.69 -11.35
CA PRO A 160 11.95 -6.53 -10.05
C PRO A 160 11.85 -7.83 -9.22
N GLU A 161 12.77 -8.01 -8.29
CA GLU A 161 12.77 -9.11 -7.32
C GLU A 161 11.78 -8.86 -6.17
N VAL A 162 11.50 -7.59 -5.88
CA VAL A 162 10.48 -7.15 -4.91
C VAL A 162 9.88 -5.83 -5.36
N ILE A 163 8.58 -5.64 -5.13
CA ILE A 163 7.89 -4.36 -5.38
C ILE A 163 7.48 -3.73 -4.05
N LEU A 164 7.82 -2.46 -3.89
CA LEU A 164 7.46 -1.64 -2.74
C LEU A 164 6.29 -0.72 -3.12
N PHE A 165 5.21 -0.75 -2.36
CA PHE A 165 4.06 0.14 -2.52
C PHE A 165 3.99 1.13 -1.35
N ASP A 166 4.19 2.42 -1.61
CA ASP A 166 4.11 3.50 -0.62
C ASP A 166 2.74 4.17 -0.69
N GLU A 167 1.77 3.67 0.07
CA GLU A 167 0.39 4.16 0.15
C GLU A 167 -0.28 4.33 -1.24
N PRO A 168 -0.41 3.26 -2.02
CA PRO A 168 -0.77 3.32 -3.44
C PRO A 168 -2.18 3.88 -3.72
N THR A 169 -3.02 4.06 -2.70
CA THR A 169 -4.41 4.51 -2.83
C THR A 169 -4.69 5.86 -2.19
N SER A 170 -3.75 6.41 -1.39
CA SER A 170 -3.99 7.61 -0.58
C SER A 170 -4.25 8.89 -1.39
N ALA A 171 -3.85 8.93 -2.66
CA ALA A 171 -4.07 10.07 -3.57
C ALA A 171 -5.26 9.84 -4.53
N LEU A 172 -6.10 8.83 -4.27
CA LEU A 172 -7.21 8.44 -5.13
C LEU A 172 -8.56 8.83 -4.53
N ASP A 173 -9.50 9.16 -5.40
CA ASP A 173 -10.90 9.24 -5.03
C ASP A 173 -11.42 7.86 -4.59
N PRO A 174 -12.32 7.78 -3.59
CA PRO A 174 -12.80 6.50 -3.04
C PRO A 174 -13.32 5.51 -4.10
N GLU A 175 -13.98 6.02 -5.15
CA GLU A 175 -14.54 5.20 -6.24
C GLU A 175 -13.43 4.48 -7.06
N LEU A 176 -12.21 5.02 -7.08
CA LEU A 176 -11.09 4.49 -7.87
C LEU A 176 -10.20 3.52 -7.09
N ILE A 177 -10.30 3.50 -5.76
CA ILE A 177 -9.47 2.68 -4.87
C ILE A 177 -9.61 1.19 -5.23
N GLY A 178 -10.85 0.71 -5.39
CA GLY A 178 -11.16 -0.71 -5.62
C GLY A 178 -10.41 -1.30 -6.82
N SER A 179 -10.33 -0.56 -7.93
CA SER A 179 -9.66 -1.04 -9.14
C SER A 179 -8.15 -1.22 -8.98
N VAL A 180 -7.50 -0.31 -8.22
CA VAL A 180 -6.06 -0.38 -7.93
C VAL A 180 -5.75 -1.51 -6.96
N LEU A 181 -6.56 -1.66 -5.90
CA LEU A 181 -6.42 -2.75 -4.94
C LEU A 181 -6.61 -4.13 -5.61
N GLN A 182 -7.53 -4.23 -6.56
CA GLN A 182 -7.72 -5.46 -7.35
C GLN A 182 -6.49 -5.78 -8.20
N THR A 183 -5.85 -4.78 -8.82
CA THR A 183 -4.60 -4.96 -9.56
C THR A 183 -3.50 -5.49 -8.64
N ILE A 184 -3.32 -4.90 -7.45
CA ILE A 184 -2.29 -5.35 -6.49
C ILE A 184 -2.59 -6.77 -5.97
N ARG A 185 -3.87 -7.10 -5.72
CA ARG A 185 -4.30 -8.46 -5.34
C ARG A 185 -3.93 -9.48 -6.43
N GLY A 186 -4.18 -9.16 -7.70
CA GLY A 186 -3.78 -10.03 -8.81
C GLY A 186 -2.28 -10.33 -8.82
N LEU A 187 -1.44 -9.33 -8.50
CA LEU A 187 0.01 -9.55 -8.38
C LEU A 187 0.37 -10.46 -7.20
N ALA A 188 -0.32 -10.35 -6.07
CA ALA A 188 -0.15 -11.26 -4.92
C ALA A 188 -0.52 -12.70 -5.31
N ASP A 189 -1.66 -12.89 -5.98
CA ASP A 189 -2.15 -14.19 -6.45
C ASP A 189 -1.19 -14.84 -7.47
N GLU A 190 -0.43 -14.03 -8.23
CA GLU A 190 0.63 -14.48 -9.14
C GLU A 190 1.96 -14.81 -8.42
N GLY A 191 2.05 -14.64 -7.10
CA GLY A 191 3.24 -14.90 -6.31
C GLY A 191 4.31 -13.80 -6.40
N MET A 192 3.94 -12.55 -6.67
CA MET A 192 4.89 -11.43 -6.66
C MET A 192 5.31 -11.10 -5.24
N THR A 193 6.63 -11.04 -4.99
CA THR A 193 7.18 -10.59 -3.71
C THR A 193 6.92 -9.10 -3.53
N MET A 194 6.23 -8.70 -2.43
CA MET A 194 5.79 -7.31 -2.24
C MET A 194 5.92 -6.85 -0.79
N VAL A 195 6.21 -5.55 -0.63
CA VAL A 195 6.05 -4.84 0.64
C VAL A 195 5.08 -3.67 0.41
N ILE A 196 3.97 -3.64 1.15
CA ILE A 196 2.86 -2.73 0.94
C ILE A 196 2.65 -1.88 2.18
N VAL A 197 2.95 -0.59 2.13
CA VAL A 197 2.51 0.38 3.14
C VAL A 197 1.09 0.82 2.77
N THR A 198 0.13 0.61 3.66
CA THR A 198 -1.26 0.97 3.40
C THR A 198 -2.01 1.36 4.68
N HIS A 199 -3.05 2.19 4.52
CA HIS A 199 -4.07 2.49 5.53
C HIS A 199 -5.35 1.66 5.30
N GLU A 200 -5.43 0.90 4.22
CA GLU A 200 -6.56 0.03 3.90
C GLU A 200 -6.45 -1.30 4.66
N ILE A 201 -6.91 -1.32 5.92
CA ILE A 201 -6.73 -2.47 6.83
C ILE A 201 -7.39 -3.73 6.30
N ASN A 202 -8.59 -3.63 5.73
CA ASN A 202 -9.29 -4.79 5.14
C ASN A 202 -8.51 -5.36 3.96
N PHE A 203 -7.95 -4.50 3.11
CA PHE A 203 -7.10 -4.94 2.01
C PHE A 203 -5.82 -5.62 2.53
N ALA A 204 -5.14 -5.04 3.52
CA ALA A 204 -3.95 -5.65 4.12
C ALA A 204 -4.26 -7.04 4.69
N ARG A 205 -5.40 -7.21 5.40
CA ARG A 205 -5.85 -8.51 5.92
C ARG A 205 -6.09 -9.54 4.82
N ASP A 206 -6.68 -9.11 3.68
CA ASP A 206 -7.16 -10.01 2.63
C ASP A 206 -6.08 -10.35 1.59
N VAL A 207 -4.99 -9.58 1.51
CA VAL A 207 -3.95 -9.72 0.47
C VAL A 207 -2.59 -10.06 1.05
N ALA A 208 -2.26 -9.58 2.26
CA ALA A 208 -0.96 -9.86 2.83
C ALA A 208 -0.92 -11.23 3.51
N ASP A 209 0.19 -11.94 3.33
CA ASP A 209 0.50 -13.15 4.08
C ASP A 209 0.87 -12.80 5.52
N ARG A 210 1.59 -11.69 5.71
CA ARG A 210 2.09 -11.21 6.99
C ARG A 210 1.94 -9.71 7.14
N ILE A 211 1.68 -9.30 8.38
CA ILE A 211 1.55 -7.90 8.79
C ILE A 211 2.72 -7.53 9.69
N VAL A 212 3.31 -6.38 9.43
CA VAL A 212 4.28 -5.69 10.30
C VAL A 212 3.62 -4.41 10.81
N TYR A 213 3.28 -4.37 12.08
CA TYR A 213 2.71 -3.17 12.71
C TYR A 213 3.83 -2.29 13.25
N LEU A 214 3.99 -1.11 12.64
CA LEU A 214 4.94 -0.08 13.09
C LEU A 214 4.29 0.92 14.02
N ASP A 215 4.90 1.12 15.18
CA ASP A 215 4.55 2.18 16.11
C ASP A 215 5.81 2.92 16.61
N GLN A 216 5.81 4.25 16.53
CA GLN A 216 6.92 5.12 16.97
C GLN A 216 8.30 4.71 16.43
N GLY A 217 8.36 4.27 15.19
CA GLY A 217 9.60 3.88 14.50
C GLY A 217 10.10 2.47 14.83
N LYS A 218 9.31 1.63 15.49
CA LYS A 218 9.66 0.24 15.85
C LYS A 218 8.59 -0.73 15.37
N VAL A 219 9.00 -1.97 15.13
CA VAL A 219 8.05 -3.08 14.98
C VAL A 219 7.46 -3.37 16.36
N ALA A 220 6.17 -3.08 16.52
CA ALA A 220 5.46 -3.30 17.79
C ALA A 220 4.76 -4.66 17.82
N GLU A 221 4.33 -5.16 16.66
CA GLU A 221 3.78 -6.49 16.50
C GLU A 221 3.98 -6.96 15.06
N GLU A 222 4.24 -8.26 14.90
CA GLU A 222 4.39 -8.92 13.61
C GLU A 222 3.74 -10.30 13.66
N GLY A 223 3.13 -10.71 12.56
CA GLY A 223 2.50 -12.03 12.45
C GLY A 223 1.70 -12.20 11.17
N PRO A 224 1.04 -13.36 10.98
CA PRO A 224 0.18 -13.60 9.83
C PRO A 224 -0.94 -12.57 9.78
N SER A 225 -1.58 -12.36 8.62
CA SER A 225 -2.62 -11.34 8.44
C SER A 225 -3.77 -11.44 9.44
N SER A 226 -3.98 -12.60 10.06
CA SER A 226 -4.96 -12.82 11.13
C SER A 226 -4.73 -11.99 12.40
N ILE A 227 -3.53 -11.40 12.61
CA ILE A 227 -3.30 -10.50 13.76
C ILE A 227 -4.22 -9.26 13.72
N ILE A 228 -4.72 -8.87 12.55
CA ILE A 228 -5.72 -7.80 12.42
C ILE A 228 -7.01 -8.16 13.18
N ASN A 229 -7.42 -9.42 13.14
CA ASN A 229 -8.62 -9.89 13.83
C ASN A 229 -8.35 -10.29 15.30
N GLN A 230 -7.10 -10.64 15.62
CA GLN A 230 -6.67 -11.12 16.93
C GLN A 230 -5.37 -10.44 17.37
N PRO A 231 -5.37 -9.11 17.55
CA PRO A 231 -4.19 -8.36 17.96
C PRO A 231 -3.77 -8.74 19.39
N LYS A 232 -2.48 -8.97 19.60
CA LYS A 232 -1.92 -9.38 20.90
C LYS A 232 -1.51 -8.18 21.75
N THR A 233 -1.01 -7.10 21.10
CA THR A 233 -0.56 -5.92 21.82
C THR A 233 -1.70 -4.91 22.00
N GLU A 234 -1.78 -4.25 23.16
CA GLU A 234 -2.74 -3.16 23.37
C GLU A 234 -2.56 -2.02 22.35
N ARG A 235 -1.35 -1.82 21.84
CA ARG A 235 -1.06 -0.78 20.85
C ARG A 235 -1.75 -1.07 19.53
N LEU A 236 -1.65 -2.30 19.02
CA LEU A 236 -2.34 -2.71 17.79
C LEU A 236 -3.85 -2.69 17.99
N GLN A 237 -4.36 -3.13 19.16
CA GLN A 237 -5.80 -3.07 19.48
C GLN A 237 -6.34 -1.64 19.39
N ARG A 238 -5.67 -0.67 20.04
CA ARG A 238 -6.05 0.74 19.98
C ARG A 238 -5.99 1.31 18.57
N PHE A 239 -4.94 0.98 17.81
CA PHE A 239 -4.81 1.42 16.42
C PHE A 239 -5.96 0.91 15.56
N LEU A 240 -6.30 -0.37 15.64
CA LEU A 240 -7.41 -0.96 14.88
C LEU A 240 -8.78 -0.40 15.29
N SER A 241 -8.99 -0.16 16.59
CA SER A 241 -10.23 0.47 17.08
C SER A 241 -10.43 1.87 16.53
N SER A 242 -9.38 2.71 16.51
CA SER A 242 -9.47 4.07 15.96
C SER A 242 -9.80 4.08 14.46
N MET A 243 -9.31 3.09 13.69
CA MET A 243 -9.64 2.97 12.27
C MET A 243 -11.09 2.54 11.99
N HIS A 244 -11.79 1.99 13.00
CA HIS A 244 -13.21 1.64 12.89
C HIS A 244 -14.11 2.82 13.25
N GLU A 245 -13.70 3.67 14.18
CA GLU A 245 -14.46 4.87 14.60
C GLU A 245 -14.50 5.93 13.49
N ASP A 246 -13.42 6.12 12.75
CA ASP A 246 -13.37 7.07 11.63
C ASP A 246 -14.31 6.73 10.45
N LYS A 247 -14.92 5.54 10.43
CA LYS A 247 -15.87 5.10 9.38
C LYS A 247 -17.34 5.24 9.75
N ILE A 248 -17.67 5.64 10.97
CA ILE A 248 -19.06 5.93 11.40
C ILE A 248 -19.28 7.44 11.24
N PRO A 249 -20.13 7.90 10.30
CA PRO A 249 -20.47 9.33 10.24
C PRO A 249 -21.17 9.71 11.55
N GLU A 250 -20.70 10.76 12.23
CA GLU A 250 -21.41 11.40 13.33
C GLU A 250 -22.82 11.78 12.84
N GLY A 251 -23.84 11.03 13.20
CA GLY A 251 -25.22 11.33 12.80
C GLY A 251 -26.25 10.24 13.02
N ILE A 252 -25.88 9.01 13.37
CA ILE A 252 -26.84 7.90 13.51
C ILE A 252 -27.19 7.56 14.97
N GLU A 253 -26.47 8.11 15.96
CA GLU A 253 -26.76 7.81 17.37
C GLU A 253 -28.06 8.48 17.90
N ASN A 254 -28.64 9.46 17.23
CA ASN A 254 -29.84 10.16 17.71
C ASN A 254 -31.19 9.60 17.18
N GLU A 255 -31.21 8.64 16.26
CA GLU A 255 -32.47 8.07 15.77
C GLU A 255 -32.90 6.75 16.46
N LEU A 256 -32.03 6.11 17.22
CA LEU A 256 -32.36 4.83 17.88
C LEU A 256 -32.86 4.96 19.34
N VAL A 257 -32.82 6.16 19.92
CA VAL A 257 -33.31 6.39 21.32
C VAL A 257 -34.72 6.96 21.37
N SER A 258 -35.31 7.42 20.24
CA SER A 258 -36.64 8.04 20.23
C SER A 258 -37.83 7.12 19.91
N THR A 259 -37.65 5.81 19.78
CA THR A 259 -38.75 4.87 19.45
C THR A 259 -39.14 3.89 20.54
N GLN A 260 -38.77 4.13 21.79
CA GLN A 260 -39.24 3.33 22.94
C GLN A 260 -39.84 4.17 24.05
N THR A 261 -40.85 4.97 23.76
CA THR A 261 -41.87 5.38 24.74
C THR A 261 -43.05 5.95 23.95
N ASP A 262 -44.05 5.16 23.63
CA ASP A 262 -45.47 5.44 23.88
C ASP A 262 -46.33 4.30 23.32
N HIS A 263 -46.69 3.36 24.17
CA HIS A 263 -47.88 2.53 24.00
C HIS A 263 -48.55 2.38 25.36
N GLY A 264 -49.32 3.41 25.71
CA GLY A 264 -50.34 3.34 26.75
C GLY A 264 -51.71 3.55 26.12
N TYR A 265 -52.32 2.46 25.63
CA TYR A 265 -53.73 2.43 25.22
C TYR A 265 -54.56 1.99 26.42
N ILE A 266 -55.45 2.86 26.93
CA ILE A 266 -56.59 2.51 27.80
C ILE A 266 -57.87 2.93 27.09
N PRO A 267 -58.84 2.03 26.84
CA PRO A 267 -60.14 2.40 26.31
C PRO A 267 -61.15 2.58 27.48
N ASP A 268 -61.95 3.63 27.41
CA ASP A 268 -63.27 3.65 28.05
C ASP A 268 -64.22 4.60 27.30
N GLY A 269 -65.24 4.27 27.08
CA GLY A 269 -66.54 3.92 26.74
C GLY A 269 -67.52 5.06 26.94
N THR A 270 -68.70 4.87 26.21
CA THR A 270 -69.94 5.63 26.23
C THR A 270 -70.01 6.88 25.36
N GLY A 271 -70.61 6.82 24.19
CA GLY A 271 -72.09 6.86 24.05
C GLY A 271 -72.55 8.29 23.75
N ASN A 272 -72.91 8.64 22.55
CA ASN A 272 -74.25 9.08 22.18
C ASN A 272 -74.30 9.72 20.75
N ARG A 273 -75.21 9.23 19.96
CA ARG A 273 -75.81 9.92 18.79
C ARG A 273 -76.84 10.94 19.29
N PRO A 274 -77.50 11.80 18.51
CA PRO A 274 -77.53 11.94 17.03
C PRO A 274 -77.75 13.42 16.49
N ARG A 275 -77.89 13.51 15.16
CA ARG A 275 -78.63 14.50 14.33
C ARG A 275 -77.92 15.91 14.17
N SER A 276 -77.70 16.31 13.01
CA SER A 276 -78.52 16.59 11.82
C SER A 276 -77.59 16.88 10.61
#